data_ba09b27996ed2821db6a23b1cacd83d8
#
_entry.id   ba09b27996ed2821db6a23b1cacd83d8
#
_cell.length_a   1.000
_cell.length_b   1.000
_cell.length_c   1.000
_cell.angle_alpha   90.00
_cell.angle_beta   90.00
_cell.angle_gamma   90.00
#
_symmetry.space_group_name_H-M   'P 1'
#
loop_
_entity.id
_entity.type
_entity.pdbx_description
1 polymer ?
#
loop_
_entity_poly.entity_id
_entity_poly.type
_entity_poly.pdbx_seq_one_letter_code
_entity_poly.pdbx_strand_id
1 'polypeptide(L)'
;MGQKVNPVSNRLGIIRGWDSNWYGGKKYGDTLLEDSKIRKYLNARLAKASVSRVVIERTLKLITITVCTSRPGIIIGKGGQEVDKLKEELKKITDKEVQINIFEVKRPELDAVIVANNIARQLEGKIAYRCAIKMAIASTMRMGAEGIKVQVSGRLNGAEMARSEMYKEGRTPLHTFRADIDYALAEALTKVGLIGVKVWICRGEVYGKRDLAPSFAASKDSGRRNENAGGSRDKNFKRKKANR
;
A
#
# COMPACT_ATOMS: atom_id res chain seq x y z
N MET A 1 14.91 -19.35 -18.49
CA MET A 1 14.70 -18.95 -17.08
C MET A 1 13.21 -18.95 -16.77
N GLY A 2 12.81 -19.61 -15.67
CA GLY A 2 11.41 -19.67 -15.26
C GLY A 2 10.87 -18.30 -14.84
N GLN A 3 9.54 -18.15 -14.92
CA GLN A 3 8.84 -16.96 -14.48
C GLN A 3 8.84 -16.85 -12.96
N LYS A 4 9.03 -15.64 -12.43
CA LYS A 4 9.06 -15.41 -10.98
C LYS A 4 7.65 -15.19 -10.46
N VAL A 5 7.32 -15.84 -9.35
CA VAL A 5 6.03 -15.70 -8.66
C VAL A 5 5.92 -14.32 -8.04
N ASN A 6 4.67 -13.79 -7.96
CA ASN A 6 4.40 -12.56 -7.26
C ASN A 6 4.71 -12.71 -5.75
N PRO A 7 5.60 -11.90 -5.17
CA PRO A 7 6.02 -12.04 -3.78
C PRO A 7 4.89 -11.78 -2.78
N VAL A 8 3.89 -10.96 -3.15
CA VAL A 8 2.72 -10.68 -2.31
C VAL A 8 1.85 -11.93 -2.20
N SER A 9 1.50 -12.55 -3.34
CA SER A 9 0.65 -13.75 -3.36
C SER A 9 1.31 -14.93 -2.65
N ASN A 10 2.64 -15.04 -2.74
CA ASN A 10 3.41 -16.10 -2.08
C ASN A 10 3.43 -16.00 -0.54
N ARG A 11 3.05 -14.85 0.01
CA ARG A 11 3.02 -14.54 1.44
C ARG A 11 1.61 -14.43 2.01
N LEU A 12 0.59 -14.66 1.17
CA LEU A 12 -0.80 -14.70 1.62
C LEU A 12 -1.01 -15.83 2.63
N GLY A 13 -1.72 -15.56 3.71
CA GLY A 13 -1.95 -16.50 4.80
C GLY A 13 -0.78 -16.67 5.78
N ILE A 14 0.40 -16.15 5.48
CA ILE A 14 1.58 -16.22 6.36
C ILE A 14 1.79 -14.89 7.08
N ILE A 15 2.05 -13.81 6.33
CA ILE A 15 2.28 -12.47 6.88
C ILE A 15 1.33 -11.42 6.32
N ARG A 16 0.59 -11.74 5.28
CA ARG A 16 -0.33 -10.84 4.58
C ARG A 16 -1.71 -11.46 4.45
N GLY A 17 -2.75 -10.66 4.71
CA GLY A 17 -4.14 -11.03 4.47
C GLY A 17 -4.60 -10.70 3.06
N TRP A 18 -5.85 -11.05 2.75
CA TRP A 18 -6.51 -10.75 1.49
C TRP A 18 -6.97 -9.29 1.44
N ASP A 19 -6.98 -8.72 0.23
CA ASP A 19 -7.56 -7.39 0.00
C ASP A 19 -9.08 -7.42 -0.21
N SER A 20 -9.68 -8.60 -0.36
CA SER A 20 -11.12 -8.84 -0.38
C SER A 20 -11.48 -9.85 0.69
N ASN A 21 -12.26 -9.42 1.69
CA ASN A 21 -12.64 -10.22 2.86
C ASN A 21 -14.14 -10.49 2.84
N TRP A 22 -14.55 -11.61 2.23
CA TRP A 22 -15.94 -12.03 2.16
C TRP A 22 -16.07 -13.51 1.80
N TYR A 23 -17.25 -14.06 2.07
CA TYR A 23 -17.59 -15.43 1.72
C TYR A 23 -18.64 -15.44 0.60
N GLY A 24 -18.36 -16.10 -0.52
CA GLY A 24 -19.16 -16.00 -1.75
C GLY A 24 -20.19 -17.10 -1.98
N GLY A 25 -20.04 -18.28 -1.41
CA GLY A 25 -20.93 -19.42 -1.65
C GLY A 25 -21.19 -19.66 -3.15
N LYS A 26 -22.46 -19.88 -3.52
CA LYS A 26 -22.88 -20.15 -4.91
C LYS A 26 -22.75 -18.93 -5.85
N LYS A 27 -22.77 -17.70 -5.31
CA LYS A 27 -22.67 -16.44 -6.08
C LYS A 27 -21.23 -15.89 -6.14
N TYR A 28 -20.22 -16.72 -5.91
CA TYR A 28 -18.82 -16.31 -5.87
C TYR A 28 -18.38 -15.58 -7.15
N GLY A 29 -18.73 -16.12 -8.33
CA GLY A 29 -18.32 -15.54 -9.62
C GLY A 29 -18.85 -14.11 -9.84
N ASP A 30 -20.14 -13.90 -9.57
CA ASP A 30 -20.77 -12.59 -9.73
C ASP A 30 -20.17 -11.56 -8.80
N THR A 31 -19.97 -11.94 -7.53
CA THR A 31 -19.34 -11.07 -6.51
C THR A 31 -17.91 -10.70 -6.87
N LEU A 32 -17.13 -11.63 -7.43
CA LEU A 32 -15.77 -11.37 -7.89
C LEU A 32 -15.74 -10.40 -9.09
N LEU A 33 -16.68 -10.54 -10.01
CA LEU A 33 -16.84 -9.60 -11.14
C LEU A 33 -17.19 -8.19 -10.66
N GLU A 34 -18.09 -8.07 -9.68
CA GLU A 34 -18.41 -6.78 -9.07
C GLU A 34 -17.16 -6.15 -8.42
N ASP A 35 -16.39 -6.89 -7.62
CA ASP A 35 -15.16 -6.40 -7.01
C ASP A 35 -14.15 -5.93 -8.04
N SER A 36 -14.01 -6.66 -9.14
CA SER A 36 -13.12 -6.26 -10.25
C SER A 36 -13.58 -4.95 -10.90
N LYS A 37 -14.90 -4.77 -11.11
CA LYS A 37 -15.48 -3.53 -11.64
C LYS A 37 -15.24 -2.36 -10.69
N ILE A 38 -15.50 -2.55 -9.38
CA ILE A 38 -15.27 -1.54 -8.34
C ILE A 38 -13.79 -1.10 -8.32
N ARG A 39 -12.85 -2.06 -8.31
CA ARG A 39 -11.41 -1.74 -8.31
C ARG A 39 -10.97 -1.00 -9.55
N LYS A 40 -11.42 -1.43 -10.74
CA LYS A 40 -11.12 -0.75 -12.01
C LYS A 40 -11.66 0.69 -12.01
N TYR A 41 -12.90 0.87 -11.57
CA TYR A 41 -13.52 2.18 -11.49
C TYR A 41 -12.76 3.11 -10.51
N LEU A 42 -12.48 2.65 -9.28
CA LEU A 42 -11.76 3.43 -8.27
C LEU A 42 -10.34 3.79 -8.73
N ASN A 43 -9.60 2.87 -9.34
CA ASN A 43 -8.26 3.15 -9.83
C ASN A 43 -8.26 4.20 -10.94
N ALA A 44 -9.25 4.18 -11.83
CA ALA A 44 -9.39 5.18 -12.89
C ALA A 44 -9.78 6.55 -12.33
N ARG A 45 -10.79 6.60 -11.45
CA ARG A 45 -11.34 7.84 -10.88
C ARG A 45 -10.36 8.52 -9.92
N LEU A 46 -9.63 7.72 -9.13
CA LEU A 46 -8.70 8.18 -8.10
C LEU A 46 -7.23 8.17 -8.54
N ALA A 47 -6.94 8.16 -9.84
CA ALA A 47 -5.57 8.14 -10.35
C ALA A 47 -4.69 9.27 -9.79
N LYS A 48 -5.26 10.47 -9.52
CA LYS A 48 -4.54 11.62 -8.95
C LYS A 48 -4.29 11.51 -7.45
N ALA A 49 -5.07 10.69 -6.73
CA ALA A 49 -4.99 10.55 -5.28
C ALA A 49 -3.86 9.62 -4.80
N SER A 50 -3.13 8.97 -5.71
CA SER A 50 -2.06 8.00 -5.38
C SER A 50 -2.55 6.90 -4.43
N VAL A 51 -3.53 6.13 -4.92
CA VAL A 51 -4.09 4.98 -4.19
C VAL A 51 -3.03 3.88 -4.08
N SER A 52 -2.84 3.35 -2.89
CA SER A 52 -1.98 2.21 -2.58
C SER A 52 -2.72 0.90 -2.81
N ARG A 53 -3.81 0.69 -2.09
CA ARG A 53 -4.66 -0.49 -2.21
C ARG A 53 -6.12 -0.16 -1.88
N VAL A 54 -7.00 -1.02 -2.35
CA VAL A 54 -8.43 -0.98 -2.05
C VAL A 54 -8.80 -2.29 -1.36
N VAL A 55 -9.24 -2.21 -0.11
CA VAL A 55 -9.74 -3.36 0.65
C VAL A 55 -11.26 -3.35 0.60
N ILE A 56 -11.84 -4.50 0.28
CA ILE A 56 -13.30 -4.66 0.14
C ILE A 56 -13.77 -5.70 1.14
N GLU A 57 -14.65 -5.28 2.03
CA GLU A 57 -15.31 -6.14 3.01
C GLU A 57 -16.79 -6.18 2.67
N ARG A 58 -17.37 -7.37 2.60
CA ARG A 58 -18.77 -7.54 2.24
C ARG A 58 -19.54 -8.26 3.35
N THR A 59 -20.64 -7.63 3.73
CA THR A 59 -21.69 -8.26 4.52
C THR A 59 -22.90 -8.56 3.64
N LEU A 60 -23.97 -9.09 4.22
CA LEU A 60 -25.18 -9.43 3.46
C LEU A 60 -25.79 -8.21 2.75
N LYS A 61 -25.81 -7.05 3.41
CA LYS A 61 -26.48 -5.82 2.91
C LYS A 61 -25.52 -4.69 2.56
N LEU A 62 -24.32 -4.67 3.16
CA LEU A 62 -23.38 -3.55 3.09
C LEU A 62 -22.06 -3.99 2.48
N ILE A 63 -21.50 -3.15 1.61
CA ILE A 63 -20.14 -3.27 1.08
C ILE A 63 -19.30 -2.15 1.69
N THR A 64 -18.31 -2.50 2.49
CA THR A 64 -17.35 -1.53 3.05
C THR A 64 -16.10 -1.52 2.19
N ILE A 65 -15.79 -0.37 1.61
CA ILE A 65 -14.61 -0.17 0.75
C ILE A 65 -13.65 0.73 1.49
N THR A 66 -12.51 0.19 1.89
CA THR A 66 -11.43 0.98 2.51
C THR A 66 -10.36 1.31 1.48
N VAL A 67 -10.22 2.60 1.17
CA VAL A 67 -9.24 3.11 0.22
C VAL A 67 -8.01 3.63 0.96
N CYS A 68 -6.86 2.97 0.77
CA CYS A 68 -5.59 3.42 1.31
C CYS A 68 -4.92 4.38 0.32
N THR A 69 -4.65 5.61 0.76
CA THR A 69 -4.10 6.68 -0.09
C THR A 69 -3.05 7.51 0.64
N SER A 70 -2.13 8.10 -0.11
CA SER A 70 -1.20 9.10 0.43
C SER A 70 -1.78 10.52 0.49
N ARG A 71 -2.89 10.76 -0.22
CA ARG A 71 -3.50 12.10 -0.33
C ARG A 71 -5.01 12.03 -0.06
N PRO A 72 -5.44 11.85 1.20
CA PRO A 72 -6.85 11.68 1.55
C PRO A 72 -7.70 12.90 1.18
N GLY A 73 -7.15 14.10 1.24
CA GLY A 73 -7.86 15.33 0.92
C GLY A 73 -8.42 15.39 -0.51
N ILE A 74 -7.76 14.72 -1.49
CA ILE A 74 -8.26 14.67 -2.87
C ILE A 74 -9.51 13.79 -2.98
N ILE A 75 -9.59 12.73 -2.17
CA ILE A 75 -10.74 11.82 -2.16
C ILE A 75 -11.91 12.43 -1.40
N ILE A 76 -11.64 13.08 -0.27
CA ILE A 76 -12.68 13.70 0.57
C ILE A 76 -13.31 14.91 -0.16
N GLY A 77 -12.48 15.73 -0.80
CA GLY A 77 -12.90 16.96 -1.44
C GLY A 77 -13.36 18.03 -0.44
N LYS A 78 -13.92 19.09 -0.96
CA LYS A 78 -14.48 20.17 -0.12
C LYS A 78 -15.77 19.71 0.55
N GLY A 79 -15.77 19.65 1.89
CA GLY A 79 -16.95 19.27 2.67
C GLY A 79 -17.48 17.84 2.44
N GLY A 80 -16.67 16.92 1.92
CA GLY A 80 -17.08 15.52 1.69
C GLY A 80 -17.84 15.26 0.39
N GLN A 81 -18.08 16.27 -0.45
CA GLN A 81 -18.86 16.15 -1.69
C GLN A 81 -18.34 15.10 -2.66
N GLU A 82 -17.03 14.95 -2.78
CA GLU A 82 -16.45 13.95 -3.70
C GLU A 82 -16.69 12.51 -3.20
N VAL A 83 -16.68 12.27 -1.90
CA VAL A 83 -17.01 10.95 -1.32
C VAL A 83 -18.49 10.61 -1.56
N ASP A 84 -19.39 11.57 -1.44
CA ASP A 84 -20.81 11.32 -1.65
C ASP A 84 -21.09 11.04 -3.14
N LYS A 85 -20.47 11.77 -4.06
CA LYS A 85 -20.52 11.46 -5.50
C LYS A 85 -19.99 10.05 -5.79
N LEU A 86 -18.84 9.68 -5.19
CA LEU A 86 -18.29 8.34 -5.35
C LEU A 86 -19.23 7.25 -4.83
N LYS A 87 -19.94 7.48 -3.72
CA LYS A 87 -20.95 6.56 -3.22
C LYS A 87 -22.11 6.40 -4.20
N GLU A 88 -22.61 7.50 -4.78
CA GLU A 88 -23.69 7.47 -5.77
C GLU A 88 -23.28 6.75 -7.06
N GLU A 89 -22.04 7.00 -7.53
CA GLU A 89 -21.49 6.36 -8.72
C GLU A 89 -21.29 4.85 -8.49
N LEU A 90 -20.83 4.44 -7.30
CA LEU A 90 -20.68 3.02 -6.93
C LEU A 90 -22.02 2.32 -6.74
N LYS A 91 -23.06 3.00 -6.24
CA LYS A 91 -24.42 2.45 -6.17
C LYS A 91 -25.01 2.08 -7.53
N LYS A 92 -24.52 2.69 -8.64
CA LYS A 92 -24.90 2.31 -10.01
C LYS A 92 -24.24 1.02 -10.48
N ILE A 93 -23.12 0.62 -9.83
CA ILE A 93 -22.37 -0.58 -10.18
C ILE A 93 -22.81 -1.78 -9.35
N THR A 94 -23.30 -1.54 -8.13
CA THR A 94 -23.69 -2.57 -7.16
C THR A 94 -25.09 -2.32 -6.63
N ASP A 95 -25.85 -3.41 -6.43
CA ASP A 95 -27.22 -3.35 -5.89
C ASP A 95 -27.26 -3.18 -4.35
N LYS A 96 -26.09 -3.15 -3.69
CA LYS A 96 -25.96 -3.08 -2.23
C LYS A 96 -25.58 -1.67 -1.78
N GLU A 97 -25.83 -1.39 -0.50
CA GLU A 97 -25.32 -0.16 0.11
C GLU A 97 -23.80 -0.15 0.15
N VAL A 98 -23.19 1.01 -0.15
CA VAL A 98 -21.74 1.19 -0.17
C VAL A 98 -21.32 2.19 0.89
N GLN A 99 -20.41 1.77 1.74
CA GLN A 99 -19.69 2.63 2.69
C GLN A 99 -18.25 2.77 2.25
N ILE A 100 -17.74 4.00 2.21
CA ILE A 100 -16.35 4.30 1.85
C ILE A 100 -15.60 4.77 3.09
N ASN A 101 -14.54 4.06 3.44
CA ASN A 101 -13.58 4.45 4.46
C ASN A 101 -12.29 4.88 3.78
N ILE A 102 -11.67 5.95 4.27
CA ILE A 102 -10.41 6.48 3.73
C ILE A 102 -9.35 6.29 4.79
N PHE A 103 -8.26 5.63 4.41
CA PHE A 103 -7.11 5.39 5.28
C PHE A 103 -5.88 6.08 4.71
N GLU A 104 -5.22 6.89 5.53
CA GLU A 104 -4.00 7.60 5.14
C GLU A 104 -2.76 6.71 5.29
N VAL A 105 -1.97 6.62 4.22
CA VAL A 105 -0.66 5.96 4.24
C VAL A 105 0.39 6.95 4.73
N LYS A 106 0.84 6.79 5.99
CA LYS A 106 1.79 7.71 6.65
C LYS A 106 3.16 7.78 5.97
N ARG A 107 3.61 6.69 5.35
CA ARG A 107 4.92 6.57 4.68
C ARG A 107 4.74 6.07 3.26
N PRO A 108 4.38 6.94 2.30
CA PRO A 108 4.11 6.55 0.92
C PRO A 108 5.34 6.01 0.19
N GLU A 109 6.55 6.38 0.63
CA GLU A 109 7.80 5.91 0.04
C GLU A 109 8.10 4.43 0.34
N LEU A 110 7.45 3.84 1.35
CA LEU A 110 7.55 2.42 1.68
C LEU A 110 6.47 1.57 1.01
N ASP A 111 5.62 2.17 0.18
CA ASP A 111 4.56 1.50 -0.54
C ASP A 111 4.94 1.30 -2.02
N ALA A 112 5.03 0.04 -2.43
CA ALA A 112 5.51 -0.28 -3.77
C ALA A 112 4.60 0.26 -4.89
N VAL A 113 3.28 0.32 -4.67
CA VAL A 113 2.32 0.80 -5.68
C VAL A 113 2.49 2.30 -5.89
N ILE A 114 2.60 3.07 -4.80
CA ILE A 114 2.79 4.52 -4.87
C ILE A 114 4.12 4.85 -5.55
N VAL A 115 5.20 4.17 -5.17
CA VAL A 115 6.53 4.37 -5.75
C VAL A 115 6.54 4.01 -7.23
N ALA A 116 5.96 2.87 -7.62
CA ALA A 116 5.88 2.46 -9.02
C ALA A 116 5.11 3.45 -9.88
N ASN A 117 3.96 3.93 -9.40
CA ASN A 117 3.15 4.95 -10.08
C ASN A 117 3.87 6.30 -10.17
N ASN A 118 4.64 6.67 -9.16
CA ASN A 118 5.45 7.90 -9.20
C ASN A 118 6.55 7.82 -10.27
N ILE A 119 7.25 6.67 -10.35
CA ILE A 119 8.24 6.45 -11.40
C ILE A 119 7.56 6.47 -12.79
N ALA A 120 6.43 5.80 -12.96
CA ALA A 120 5.69 5.78 -14.21
C ALA A 120 5.30 7.19 -14.69
N ARG A 121 4.75 8.02 -13.80
CA ARG A 121 4.40 9.42 -14.10
C ARG A 121 5.63 10.27 -14.48
N GLN A 122 6.77 10.05 -13.84
CA GLN A 122 8.01 10.75 -14.18
C GLN A 122 8.51 10.36 -15.58
N LEU A 123 8.37 9.07 -15.95
CA LEU A 123 8.70 8.60 -17.30
C LEU A 123 7.77 9.19 -18.35
N GLU A 124 6.47 9.27 -18.09
CA GLU A 124 5.49 9.98 -18.93
C GLU A 124 5.82 11.46 -19.08
N GLY A 125 6.32 12.08 -17.99
CA GLY A 125 6.83 13.46 -17.98
C GLY A 125 8.20 13.65 -18.64
N LYS A 126 8.72 12.62 -19.37
CA LYS A 126 10.00 12.63 -20.10
C LYS A 126 11.25 12.80 -19.21
N ILE A 127 11.17 12.49 -17.95
CA ILE A 127 12.35 12.43 -17.07
C ILE A 127 13.15 11.18 -17.43
N ALA A 128 14.48 11.31 -17.45
CA ALA A 128 15.37 10.18 -17.72
C ALA A 128 15.13 9.06 -16.69
N TYR A 129 14.89 7.83 -17.16
CA TYR A 129 14.56 6.69 -16.29
C TYR A 129 15.61 6.45 -15.19
N ARG A 130 16.92 6.70 -15.47
CA ARG A 130 18.00 6.56 -14.48
C ARG A 130 17.85 7.54 -13.33
N CYS A 131 17.47 8.78 -13.62
CA CYS A 131 17.24 9.79 -12.59
C CYS A 131 16.02 9.46 -11.75
N ALA A 132 14.91 9.07 -12.40
CA ALA A 132 13.67 8.68 -11.73
C ALA A 132 13.90 7.51 -10.76
N ILE A 133 14.61 6.47 -11.21
CA ILE A 133 14.92 5.30 -10.38
C ILE A 133 15.84 5.67 -9.21
N LYS A 134 16.92 6.44 -9.44
CA LYS A 134 17.83 6.84 -8.37
C LYS A 134 17.14 7.67 -7.30
N MET A 135 16.28 8.62 -7.70
CA MET A 135 15.51 9.43 -6.75
C MET A 135 14.55 8.56 -5.92
N ALA A 136 13.84 7.61 -6.56
CA ALA A 136 12.94 6.70 -5.88
C ALA A 136 13.69 5.81 -4.87
N ILE A 137 14.83 5.23 -5.25
CA ILE A 137 15.66 4.39 -4.39
C ILE A 137 16.16 5.20 -3.19
N ALA A 138 16.74 6.38 -3.42
CA ALA A 138 17.25 7.25 -2.34
C ALA A 138 16.14 7.66 -1.35
N SER A 139 14.94 7.98 -1.85
CA SER A 139 13.80 8.33 -1.02
C SER A 139 13.35 7.15 -0.15
N THR A 140 13.21 5.97 -0.74
CA THR A 140 12.78 4.75 -0.03
C THR A 140 13.79 4.31 1.03
N MET A 141 15.09 4.34 0.73
CA MET A 141 16.15 3.99 1.68
C MET A 141 16.21 4.99 2.84
N ARG A 142 16.01 6.30 2.58
CA ARG A 142 15.94 7.34 3.62
C ARG A 142 14.80 7.11 4.61
N MET A 143 13.67 6.54 4.15
CA MET A 143 12.53 6.23 5.00
C MET A 143 12.69 4.92 5.81
N GLY A 144 13.84 4.25 5.69
CA GLY A 144 14.19 3.08 6.50
C GLY A 144 13.74 1.75 5.91
N ALA A 145 13.65 1.62 4.58
CA ALA A 145 13.51 0.32 3.94
C ALA A 145 14.83 -0.47 4.11
N GLU A 146 14.75 -1.79 4.34
CA GLU A 146 15.94 -2.66 4.35
C GLU A 146 16.53 -2.84 2.95
N GLY A 147 15.71 -2.73 1.93
CA GLY A 147 16.16 -2.78 0.56
C GLY A 147 15.05 -2.53 -0.45
N ILE A 148 15.48 -2.08 -1.61
CA ILE A 148 14.61 -1.84 -2.77
C ILE A 148 15.23 -2.43 -4.01
N LYS A 149 14.38 -2.94 -4.90
CA LYS A 149 14.74 -3.37 -6.24
C LYS A 149 13.73 -2.77 -7.22
N VAL A 150 14.24 -2.08 -8.23
CA VAL A 150 13.43 -1.50 -9.31
C VAL A 150 13.90 -2.09 -10.63
N GLN A 151 12.97 -2.55 -11.45
CA GLN A 151 13.24 -3.03 -12.80
C GLN A 151 12.35 -2.26 -13.77
N VAL A 152 12.97 -1.72 -14.80
CA VAL A 152 12.28 -1.02 -15.88
C VAL A 152 12.55 -1.77 -17.18
N SER A 153 11.50 -2.01 -17.95
CA SER A 153 11.56 -2.78 -19.20
C SER A 153 10.73 -2.11 -20.28
N GLY A 154 11.26 -2.12 -21.50
CA GLY A 154 10.63 -1.49 -22.67
C GLY A 154 11.65 -0.78 -23.53
N ARG A 155 11.17 0.14 -24.39
CA ARG A 155 11.99 1.00 -25.26
C ARG A 155 12.57 2.18 -24.46
N LEU A 156 13.60 1.89 -23.67
CA LEU A 156 14.23 2.87 -22.79
C LEU A 156 14.89 4.00 -23.59
N ASN A 157 14.56 5.25 -23.27
CA ASN A 157 14.97 6.45 -23.99
C ASN A 157 14.58 6.49 -25.48
N GLY A 158 13.55 5.76 -25.86
CA GLY A 158 13.09 5.71 -27.26
C GLY A 158 13.90 4.80 -28.18
N ALA A 159 14.80 3.96 -27.64
CA ALA A 159 15.56 3.01 -28.43
C ALA A 159 14.62 2.04 -29.18
N GLU A 160 14.99 1.64 -30.41
CA GLU A 160 14.17 0.70 -31.19
C GLU A 160 14.10 -0.69 -30.51
N MET A 161 15.20 -1.17 -29.99
CA MET A 161 15.24 -2.45 -29.28
C MET A 161 14.85 -2.25 -27.84
N ALA A 162 13.87 -3.02 -27.40
CA ALA A 162 13.47 -3.07 -25.99
C ALA A 162 14.55 -3.76 -25.15
N ARG A 163 14.81 -3.22 -23.97
CA ARG A 163 15.71 -3.83 -22.97
C ARG A 163 15.15 -3.69 -21.57
N SER A 164 15.69 -4.49 -20.66
CA SER A 164 15.36 -4.42 -19.23
C SER A 164 16.59 -4.01 -18.45
N GLU A 165 16.45 -2.97 -17.64
CA GLU A 165 17.47 -2.52 -16.69
C GLU A 165 16.95 -2.70 -15.26
N MET A 166 17.83 -3.10 -14.35
CA MET A 166 17.48 -3.36 -12.95
C MET A 166 18.49 -2.68 -12.04
N TYR A 167 17.95 -1.99 -11.04
CA TYR A 167 18.72 -1.34 -9.98
C TYR A 167 18.27 -1.92 -8.65
N LYS A 168 19.22 -2.23 -7.78
CA LYS A 168 18.95 -2.81 -6.46
C LYS A 168 19.85 -2.15 -5.42
N GLU A 169 19.27 -1.84 -4.26
CA GLU A 169 19.99 -1.37 -3.09
C GLU A 169 19.47 -2.09 -1.85
N GLY A 170 20.37 -2.49 -0.94
CA GLY A 170 20.03 -3.23 0.26
C GLY A 170 19.62 -4.69 0.03
N ARG A 171 18.90 -5.26 1.01
CA ARG A 171 18.46 -6.66 1.04
C ARG A 171 17.04 -6.80 0.49
N THR A 172 16.86 -7.75 -0.45
CA THR A 172 15.51 -8.13 -0.95
C THR A 172 15.41 -9.65 -1.01
N PRO A 173 15.24 -10.34 0.14
CA PRO A 173 15.24 -11.81 0.21
C PRO A 173 13.90 -12.37 -0.27
N LEU A 174 13.75 -12.64 -1.57
CA LEU A 174 12.49 -13.10 -2.17
C LEU A 174 12.09 -14.51 -1.71
N HIS A 175 13.07 -15.35 -1.32
CA HIS A 175 12.84 -16.73 -0.87
C HIS A 175 12.41 -16.83 0.60
N THR A 176 12.62 -15.78 1.40
CA THR A 176 12.27 -15.76 2.82
C THR A 176 10.81 -15.35 2.99
N PHE A 177 9.95 -16.27 3.44
CA PHE A 177 8.51 -16.00 3.59
C PHE A 177 8.19 -15.03 4.73
N ARG A 178 9.01 -14.98 5.77
CA ARG A 178 8.86 -14.02 6.87
C ARG A 178 9.26 -12.58 6.52
N ALA A 179 9.94 -12.37 5.38
CA ALA A 179 10.28 -11.03 4.92
C ALA A 179 9.04 -10.31 4.35
N ASP A 180 8.72 -9.13 4.88
CA ASP A 180 7.62 -8.29 4.38
C ASP A 180 8.08 -7.56 3.12
N ILE A 181 7.79 -8.17 1.97
CA ILE A 181 8.13 -7.63 0.66
C ILE A 181 6.86 -7.15 -0.01
N ASP A 182 6.81 -5.85 -0.26
CA ASP A 182 5.77 -5.24 -1.07
C ASP A 182 6.20 -5.22 -2.55
N TYR A 183 5.24 -5.41 -3.45
CA TYR A 183 5.48 -5.51 -4.88
C TYR A 183 4.41 -4.78 -5.67
N ALA A 184 4.85 -4.06 -6.69
CA ALA A 184 3.95 -3.43 -7.64
C ALA A 184 4.48 -3.48 -9.07
N LEU A 185 3.55 -3.54 -10.00
CA LEU A 185 3.75 -3.33 -11.43
C LEU A 185 2.97 -2.08 -11.83
N ALA A 186 3.65 -1.14 -12.48
CA ALA A 186 3.04 0.02 -13.10
C ALA A 186 3.47 0.10 -14.57
N GLU A 187 2.62 0.68 -15.39
CA GLU A 187 2.86 0.88 -16.81
C GLU A 187 2.88 2.38 -17.10
N ALA A 188 3.92 2.84 -17.76
CA ALA A 188 4.06 4.22 -18.22
C ALA A 188 3.77 4.28 -19.73
N LEU A 189 2.76 5.04 -20.13
CA LEU A 189 2.41 5.24 -21.54
C LEU A 189 3.27 6.36 -22.10
N THR A 190 4.26 5.99 -22.91
CA THR A 190 5.12 6.95 -23.61
C THR A 190 4.73 7.07 -25.07
N LYS A 191 5.22 8.12 -25.76
CA LYS A 191 5.00 8.29 -27.21
C LYS A 191 5.51 7.13 -28.07
N VAL A 192 6.48 6.37 -27.56
CA VAL A 192 7.16 5.29 -28.26
C VAL A 192 6.61 3.90 -27.90
N GLY A 193 5.72 3.83 -26.92
CA GLY A 193 5.12 2.60 -26.43
C GLY A 193 5.06 2.53 -24.90
N LEU A 194 4.65 1.39 -24.38
CA LEU A 194 4.54 1.13 -22.96
C LEU A 194 5.90 0.76 -22.36
N ILE A 195 6.20 1.33 -21.19
CA ILE A 195 7.33 0.98 -20.37
C ILE A 195 6.80 0.37 -19.06
N GLY A 196 7.17 -0.89 -18.79
CA GLY A 196 6.80 -1.58 -17.56
C GLY A 196 7.78 -1.26 -16.43
N VAL A 197 7.26 -0.87 -15.28
CA VAL A 197 8.02 -0.60 -14.04
C VAL A 197 7.61 -1.60 -12.99
N LYS A 198 8.56 -2.42 -12.53
CA LYS A 198 8.38 -3.37 -11.42
C LYS A 198 9.18 -2.91 -10.22
N VAL A 199 8.53 -2.81 -9.06
CA VAL A 199 9.15 -2.35 -7.81
C VAL A 199 8.96 -3.41 -6.74
N TRP A 200 10.02 -3.72 -6.01
CA TRP A 200 10.02 -4.56 -4.80
C TRP A 200 10.62 -3.76 -3.66
N ILE A 201 9.92 -3.66 -2.56
CA ILE A 201 10.38 -2.96 -1.35
C ILE A 201 10.37 -3.95 -0.20
N CYS A 202 11.51 -4.14 0.45
CA CYS A 202 11.64 -4.93 1.66
C CYS A 202 11.53 -4.00 2.88
N ARG A 203 10.50 -4.22 3.70
CA ARG A 203 10.26 -3.44 4.93
C ARG A 203 10.95 -4.04 6.15
N GLY A 204 11.46 -5.28 6.03
CA GLY A 204 12.06 -6.03 7.11
C GLY A 204 11.47 -7.42 7.28
N GLU A 205 11.88 -8.13 8.31
CA GLU A 205 11.39 -9.46 8.64
C GLU A 205 10.38 -9.41 9.79
N VAL A 206 9.30 -10.18 9.66
CA VAL A 206 8.24 -10.29 10.67
C VAL A 206 8.43 -11.59 11.44
N TYR A 207 8.60 -11.48 12.76
CA TYR A 207 8.70 -12.60 13.65
C TYR A 207 7.41 -12.73 14.49
N GLY A 208 6.98 -13.98 14.74
CA GLY A 208 5.77 -14.29 15.49
C GLY A 208 4.51 -14.33 14.63
N LYS A 209 3.37 -14.63 15.27
CA LYS A 209 2.05 -14.64 14.61
C LYS A 209 1.60 -13.20 14.36
N ARG A 210 1.17 -12.91 13.14
CA ARG A 210 0.60 -11.62 12.76
C ARG A 210 -0.90 -11.80 12.53
N ASP A 211 -1.69 -10.84 13.00
CA ASP A 211 -3.08 -10.76 12.64
C ASP A 211 -3.20 -10.46 11.15
N LEU A 212 -3.86 -11.36 10.42
CA LEU A 212 -4.04 -11.24 8.98
C LEU A 212 -5.19 -10.30 8.61
N ALA A 213 -5.99 -9.90 9.61
CA ALA A 213 -7.04 -8.91 9.42
C ALA A 213 -6.42 -7.56 9.03
N PRO A 214 -7.03 -6.80 8.11
CA PRO A 214 -6.55 -5.48 7.74
C PRO A 214 -6.62 -4.56 8.95
N SER A 215 -5.47 -4.25 9.55
CA SER A 215 -5.36 -3.42 10.76
C SER A 215 -5.52 -1.94 10.41
N PHE A 216 -6.74 -1.48 10.17
CA PHE A 216 -7.05 -0.04 10.03
C PHE A 216 -7.26 0.65 11.38
N ALA A 217 -7.39 -0.12 12.48
CA ALA A 217 -7.65 0.39 13.83
C ALA A 217 -6.42 0.65 14.70
N ALA A 218 -5.21 0.28 14.28
CA ALA A 218 -4.03 0.23 15.15
C ALA A 218 -3.33 1.59 15.43
N SER A 219 -3.95 2.74 15.15
CA SER A 219 -3.32 4.04 15.44
C SER A 219 -3.81 4.73 16.71
N LYS A 220 -4.70 4.13 17.50
CA LYS A 220 -5.23 4.75 18.72
C LYS A 220 -4.61 4.23 20.03
N ASP A 221 -3.91 3.10 20.02
CA ASP A 221 -3.50 2.43 21.29
C ASP A 221 -2.00 2.46 21.63
N SER A 222 -1.13 3.01 20.80
CA SER A 222 0.30 3.12 21.14
C SER A 222 0.66 4.28 22.08
N GLY A 223 -0.31 5.14 22.42
CA GLY A 223 -0.10 6.31 23.31
C GLY A 223 -0.43 6.07 24.79
N ARG A 224 -1.05 4.94 25.15
CA ARG A 224 -1.57 4.76 26.55
C ARG A 224 -0.81 3.77 27.43
N ARG A 225 0.30 3.18 26.99
CA ARG A 225 1.02 2.16 27.79
C ARG A 225 2.23 2.65 28.59
N ASN A 226 2.53 3.96 28.66
CA ASN A 226 3.72 4.43 29.40
C ASN A 226 3.43 5.41 30.53
N GLU A 227 2.17 5.63 30.97
CA GLU A 227 1.92 6.55 32.10
C GLU A 227 1.77 5.89 33.47
N ASN A 228 1.81 4.55 33.58
CA ASN A 228 1.63 3.86 34.86
C ASN A 228 2.89 3.16 35.46
N ALA A 229 4.09 3.44 34.93
CA ALA A 229 5.32 2.89 35.48
C ALA A 229 6.16 3.89 36.32
N GLY A 230 5.62 5.08 36.62
CA GLY A 230 6.33 6.17 37.31
C GLY A 230 5.81 6.58 38.67
N GLY A 231 5.06 5.75 39.39
CA GLY A 231 4.36 6.19 40.59
C GLY A 231 4.56 5.33 41.86
N SER A 232 5.77 4.89 42.20
CA SER A 232 5.98 4.20 43.49
C SER A 232 7.43 4.17 44.00
N ARG A 233 8.14 5.28 44.01
CA ARG A 233 9.48 5.33 44.65
C ARG A 233 9.79 6.56 45.51
N ASP A 234 8.88 7.50 45.73
CA ASP A 234 9.20 8.71 46.50
C ASP A 234 8.44 8.89 47.83
N LYS A 235 7.85 7.84 48.40
CA LYS A 235 7.22 7.96 49.75
C LYS A 235 8.07 7.51 50.95
N ASN A 236 9.29 6.98 50.77
CA ASN A 236 10.12 6.50 51.84
C ASN A 236 11.30 7.42 52.26
N PHE A 237 11.49 8.56 51.58
CA PHE A 237 12.62 9.45 51.94
C PHE A 237 12.26 10.62 52.86
N LYS A 238 10.97 10.88 53.11
CA LYS A 238 10.53 11.99 53.99
C LYS A 238 10.27 11.59 55.46
N ARG A 239 10.40 10.32 55.85
CA ARG A 239 10.18 9.85 57.24
C ARG A 239 11.43 9.74 58.09
N LYS A 240 12.63 10.02 57.60
CA LYS A 240 13.91 9.94 58.35
C LYS A 240 14.50 11.29 58.75
N LYS A 241 13.82 12.45 58.56
CA LYS A 241 14.29 13.77 58.96
C LYS A 241 13.48 14.43 60.11
N ALA A 242 12.55 13.72 60.73
CA ALA A 242 11.73 14.25 61.82
C ALA A 242 12.09 13.66 63.22
N ASN A 243 13.19 12.90 63.36
CA ASN A 243 13.69 12.42 64.65
C ASN A 243 15.22 12.59 64.66
N ARG A 244 15.65 13.84 64.74
CA ARG A 244 16.93 14.28 65.41
C ARG A 244 16.78 15.72 65.81
#